data_b3ff36c2799c77db1ca32f992db234d2
#
_entry.id   b3ff36c2799c77db1ca32f992db234d2
#
_cell.length_a   1.000
_cell.length_b   1.000
_cell.length_c   1.000
_cell.angle_alpha   90.00
_cell.angle_beta   90.00
_cell.angle_gamma   90.00
#
_symmetry.space_group_name_H-M   'P 1'
#
loop_
_entity.id
_entity.type
_entity.pdbx_description
1 polymer ?
#
loop_
_entity_poly.entity_id
_entity_poly.type
_entity_poly.pdbx_seq_one_letter_code
_entity_poly.pdbx_strand_id
1 'polypeptide(L)'
;MEKRLRIVLSVMATLFLTACQLPPRASIEESYALPTSITKATTLGSAVAEQTAQHPGQSGVHILADSQQAFASRIQLVQGAEQSIDLQYYIWRFDNTGSLLTNELVKAADRGVRVRLLLDDFETTGMDAQLSRLHRHANIEVRLFNPFVMRSQKWFGFITDLDRANRRMHGKTFTVDSSVTITGGRNIADAYFGATDEFIFSDLDVLAIGPVVDDVQQEFDAYWNSKSVYPIDLIYTPDDPLAGSEPVSAIVRSRSNNEHAGKYKAAATESRFLEKLVRDELELTWASTQMLSDDPRKGLGKARDSAQLYPQLEQAISEAQQSLYLVTPYLIPTASGVEILKTLAARDVDISILTNSLAATDLAIVYAGYGKWRQELLEAGIKLYELRPTDAQLDEEQEPAGSFSLSPGSSLHAKAVAIDGQKLFIGSFNFDPRSANLNTELGFMIESPELARDLGQLFDSRVRKRAYRLTLDEQGDLVWIEHQQEQVLTYNKDPETSWCRRSYVWFMSLLPIDYFL
;
A
#
# COMPACT_ATOMS: atom_id res chain seq x y z
N MET A 1 -40.38 19.52 37.60
CA MET A 1 -39.07 18.85 37.58
C MET A 1 -38.82 18.17 36.22
N GLU A 2 -39.73 17.35 35.72
CA GLU A 2 -39.61 16.68 34.40
C GLU A 2 -39.38 17.59 33.17
N LYS A 3 -40.09 18.72 33.04
CA LYS A 3 -39.90 19.65 31.93
C LYS A 3 -38.48 20.23 31.89
N ARG A 4 -37.93 20.57 33.06
CA ARG A 4 -36.52 21.07 33.14
C ARG A 4 -35.51 19.97 32.83
N LEU A 5 -35.75 18.74 33.26
CA LEU A 5 -34.93 17.58 32.95
C LEU A 5 -34.91 17.26 31.43
N ARG A 6 -36.08 17.30 30.79
CA ARG A 6 -36.22 17.13 29.33
C ARG A 6 -35.51 18.21 28.55
N ILE A 7 -35.57 19.47 29.00
CA ILE A 7 -34.84 20.60 28.35
C ILE A 7 -33.33 20.42 28.51
N VAL A 8 -32.87 20.07 29.71
CA VAL A 8 -31.43 19.80 29.95
C VAL A 8 -30.94 18.61 29.15
N LEU A 9 -31.70 17.53 29.08
CA LEU A 9 -31.37 16.36 28.25
C LEU A 9 -31.39 16.71 26.74
N SER A 10 -32.35 17.50 26.27
CA SER A 10 -32.38 17.96 24.89
C SER A 10 -31.21 18.90 24.57
N VAL A 11 -30.87 19.82 25.46
CA VAL A 11 -29.73 20.72 25.29
C VAL A 11 -28.43 19.94 25.35
N MET A 12 -28.28 18.99 26.29
CA MET A 12 -27.10 18.09 26.30
C MET A 12 -27.03 17.23 25.04
N ALA A 13 -28.14 16.63 24.59
CA ALA A 13 -28.15 15.86 23.33
C ALA A 13 -27.79 16.73 22.12
N THR A 14 -28.27 17.98 22.05
CA THR A 14 -27.94 18.92 20.98
C THR A 14 -26.47 19.34 21.04
N LEU A 15 -25.94 19.59 22.24
CA LEU A 15 -24.51 19.90 22.44
C LEU A 15 -23.61 18.68 22.11
N PHE A 16 -24.03 17.46 22.44
CA PHE A 16 -23.32 16.26 22.01
C PHE A 16 -23.33 16.08 20.48
N LEU A 17 -24.44 16.37 19.80
CA LEU A 17 -24.54 16.26 18.35
C LEU A 17 -23.70 17.30 17.61
N THR A 18 -23.52 18.50 18.16
CA THR A 18 -22.66 19.54 17.55
C THR A 18 -21.18 19.34 17.87
N ALA A 19 -20.85 18.69 19.00
CA ALA A 19 -19.46 18.37 19.36
C ALA A 19 -18.86 17.20 18.56
N CYS A 20 -19.69 16.44 17.82
CA CYS A 20 -19.30 15.29 17.02
C CYS A 20 -19.15 15.58 15.51
N GLN A 21 -18.90 16.80 15.12
CA GLN A 21 -18.70 17.18 13.71
C GLN A 21 -17.28 17.66 13.44
N LEU A 22 -16.78 17.34 12.24
CA LEU A 22 -15.51 17.89 11.77
C LEU A 22 -15.63 19.41 11.62
N PRO A 23 -14.52 20.17 11.79
CA PRO A 23 -14.52 21.61 11.69
C PRO A 23 -14.92 22.08 10.28
N PRO A 24 -15.44 23.33 10.15
CA PRO A 24 -15.75 23.90 8.85
C PRO A 24 -14.50 24.01 7.96
N ARG A 25 -14.64 23.72 6.67
CA ARG A 25 -13.54 23.75 5.69
C ARG A 25 -13.22 25.14 5.11
N ALA A 26 -13.92 26.18 5.51
CA ALA A 26 -13.80 27.51 4.91
C ALA A 26 -12.39 28.15 5.00
N SER A 27 -11.55 27.66 5.92
CA SER A 27 -10.17 28.11 6.10
C SER A 27 -9.12 27.21 5.43
N ILE A 28 -9.52 26.14 4.74
CA ILE A 28 -8.56 25.23 4.09
C ILE A 28 -8.21 25.81 2.72
N GLU A 29 -6.95 26.19 2.57
CA GLU A 29 -6.43 26.66 1.29
C GLU A 29 -6.12 25.48 0.37
N GLU A 30 -6.49 25.62 -0.89
CA GLU A 30 -6.11 24.65 -1.92
C GLU A 30 -4.65 24.88 -2.33
N SER A 31 -3.92 23.80 -2.54
CA SER A 31 -2.57 23.87 -3.10
C SER A 31 -2.35 22.75 -4.11
N TYR A 32 -1.52 23.04 -5.10
CA TYR A 32 -1.32 22.20 -6.27
C TYR A 32 0.17 21.91 -6.49
N ALA A 33 0.47 20.97 -7.37
CA ALA A 33 1.80 20.72 -7.88
C ALA A 33 2.45 22.01 -8.38
N LEU A 34 3.78 22.08 -8.30
CA LEU A 34 4.50 23.20 -8.84
C LEU A 34 4.45 23.17 -10.38
N PRO A 35 4.47 24.34 -11.03
CA PRO A 35 4.52 24.40 -12.50
C PRO A 35 5.68 23.60 -13.08
N THR A 36 5.44 22.90 -14.17
CA THR A 36 6.43 22.05 -14.86
C THR A 36 7.71 22.83 -15.24
N SER A 37 7.59 24.16 -15.50
CA SER A 37 8.76 25.01 -15.78
C SER A 37 9.71 25.13 -14.57
N ILE A 38 9.21 24.99 -13.35
CA ILE A 38 10.02 24.98 -12.13
C ILE A 38 10.63 23.58 -11.92
N THR A 39 9.81 22.54 -11.99
CA THR A 39 10.25 21.18 -11.67
C THR A 39 11.23 20.62 -12.70
N LYS A 40 11.06 20.92 -14.00
CA LYS A 40 12.04 20.56 -15.06
C LYS A 40 13.38 21.30 -14.96
N ALA A 41 13.46 22.38 -14.19
CA ALA A 41 14.72 23.10 -13.98
C ALA A 41 15.58 22.49 -12.86
N THR A 42 15.04 21.53 -12.07
CA THR A 42 15.81 20.79 -11.07
C THR A 42 16.78 19.81 -11.74
N THR A 43 17.81 19.40 -11.02
CA THR A 43 18.75 18.37 -11.48
C THR A 43 18.01 17.09 -11.89
N LEU A 44 17.09 16.63 -11.04
CA LEU A 44 16.28 15.43 -11.28
C LEU A 44 15.33 15.64 -12.46
N GLY A 45 14.60 16.74 -12.50
CA GLY A 45 13.66 17.06 -13.57
C GLY A 45 14.31 17.20 -14.94
N SER A 46 15.51 17.80 -15.01
CA SER A 46 16.27 17.92 -16.25
C SER A 46 16.74 16.55 -16.77
N ALA A 47 17.29 15.72 -15.90
CA ALA A 47 17.75 14.37 -16.26
C ALA A 47 16.59 13.49 -16.76
N VAL A 48 15.45 13.51 -16.03
CA VAL A 48 14.23 12.77 -16.42
C VAL A 48 13.66 13.27 -17.73
N ALA A 49 13.66 14.59 -17.98
CA ALA A 49 13.15 15.15 -19.23
C ALA A 49 14.00 14.72 -20.44
N GLU A 50 15.31 14.61 -20.28
CA GLU A 50 16.22 14.12 -21.33
C GLU A 50 15.97 12.64 -21.65
N GLN A 51 15.86 11.78 -20.64
CA GLN A 51 15.55 10.36 -20.80
C GLN A 51 14.17 10.15 -21.45
N THR A 52 13.14 10.85 -20.94
CA THR A 52 11.77 10.74 -21.46
C THR A 52 11.64 11.19 -22.91
N ALA A 53 12.43 12.19 -23.33
CA ALA A 53 12.42 12.68 -24.70
C ALA A 53 12.85 11.60 -25.72
N GLN A 54 13.60 10.59 -25.28
CA GLN A 54 14.04 9.48 -26.11
C GLN A 54 12.95 8.39 -26.24
N HIS A 55 11.93 8.42 -25.38
CA HIS A 55 10.83 7.44 -25.30
C HIS A 55 9.44 8.10 -25.30
N PRO A 56 9.03 8.73 -26.41
CA PRO A 56 7.77 9.49 -26.48
C PRO A 56 6.55 8.64 -26.13
N GLY A 57 5.74 9.11 -25.17
CA GLY A 57 4.50 8.44 -24.75
C GLY A 57 4.70 7.23 -23.83
N GLN A 58 5.95 6.88 -23.51
CA GLN A 58 6.27 5.81 -22.56
C GLN A 58 6.77 6.39 -21.24
N SER A 59 6.56 5.63 -20.17
CA SER A 59 7.18 5.88 -18.87
C SER A 59 8.28 4.86 -18.62
N GLY A 60 9.38 5.32 -18.05
CA GLY A 60 10.45 4.43 -17.58
C GLY A 60 10.10 3.91 -16.19
N VAL A 61 10.01 2.60 -16.04
CA VAL A 61 9.66 1.96 -14.77
C VAL A 61 10.79 1.07 -14.25
N HIS A 62 10.96 1.05 -12.93
CA HIS A 62 11.95 0.20 -12.24
C HIS A 62 11.29 -0.49 -11.05
N ILE A 63 11.41 -1.82 -10.98
CA ILE A 63 10.81 -2.61 -9.90
C ILE A 63 11.67 -2.53 -8.64
N LEU A 64 11.07 -2.15 -7.53
CA LEU A 64 11.68 -2.07 -6.20
C LEU A 64 11.17 -3.24 -5.33
N ALA A 65 11.67 -4.43 -5.60
CA ALA A 65 11.32 -5.64 -4.84
C ALA A 65 12.12 -5.74 -3.53
N ASP A 66 13.43 -5.46 -3.57
CA ASP A 66 14.29 -5.47 -2.39
C ASP A 66 13.92 -4.36 -1.41
N SER A 67 13.75 -4.72 -0.13
CA SER A 67 13.28 -3.81 0.90
C SER A 67 14.30 -2.72 1.26
N GLN A 68 15.59 -3.05 1.25
CA GLN A 68 16.64 -2.07 1.57
C GLN A 68 16.82 -1.09 0.42
N GLN A 69 16.79 -1.58 -0.83
CA GLN A 69 16.82 -0.73 -2.01
C GLN A 69 15.60 0.19 -2.07
N ALA A 70 14.39 -0.33 -1.77
CA ALA A 70 13.16 0.45 -1.72
C ALA A 70 13.20 1.56 -0.67
N PHE A 71 13.87 1.35 0.47
CA PHE A 71 14.10 2.38 1.47
C PHE A 71 15.18 3.36 1.04
N ALA A 72 16.33 2.87 0.60
CA ALA A 72 17.47 3.69 0.17
C ALA A 72 17.10 4.65 -0.98
N SER A 73 16.30 4.17 -1.95
CA SER A 73 15.81 5.01 -3.06
C SER A 73 14.97 6.19 -2.56
N ARG A 74 14.07 5.98 -1.57
CA ARG A 74 13.29 7.06 -0.96
C ARG A 74 14.17 8.09 -0.24
N ILE A 75 15.12 7.62 0.55
CA ILE A 75 16.06 8.51 1.26
C ILE A 75 16.86 9.36 0.26
N GLN A 76 17.41 8.74 -0.78
CA GLN A 76 18.21 9.46 -1.77
C GLN A 76 17.38 10.44 -2.61
N LEU A 77 16.16 10.10 -2.97
CA LEU A 77 15.24 11.01 -3.63
C LEU A 77 14.92 12.24 -2.76
N VAL A 78 14.66 12.05 -1.45
CA VAL A 78 14.47 13.18 -0.52
C VAL A 78 15.73 14.05 -0.39
N GLN A 79 16.90 13.42 -0.34
CA GLN A 79 18.17 14.16 -0.27
C GLN A 79 18.43 14.97 -1.54
N GLY A 80 18.06 14.44 -2.70
CA GLY A 80 18.19 15.11 -3.99
C GLY A 80 17.05 16.06 -4.36
N ALA A 81 15.98 16.12 -3.60
CA ALA A 81 14.85 17.01 -3.85
C ALA A 81 15.27 18.49 -3.77
N GLU A 82 14.87 19.29 -4.77
CA GLU A 82 15.19 20.71 -4.85
C GLU A 82 13.95 21.61 -4.69
N GLN A 83 12.76 21.15 -5.07
CA GLN A 83 11.55 21.98 -5.12
C GLN A 83 10.37 21.42 -4.32
N SER A 84 10.01 20.15 -4.51
CA SER A 84 8.82 19.59 -3.89
C SER A 84 8.91 18.10 -3.59
N ILE A 85 8.22 17.70 -2.51
CA ILE A 85 8.01 16.31 -2.14
C ILE A 85 6.54 16.16 -1.76
N ASP A 86 5.81 15.29 -2.47
CA ASP A 86 4.40 15.01 -2.25
C ASP A 86 4.22 13.53 -1.89
N LEU A 87 3.70 13.28 -0.69
CA LEU A 87 3.64 11.95 -0.06
C LEU A 87 2.22 11.61 0.34
N GLN A 88 1.73 10.45 -0.09
CA GLN A 88 0.45 9.89 0.31
C GLN A 88 0.66 8.49 0.88
N TYR A 89 0.18 8.23 2.12
CA TYR A 89 0.35 6.93 2.78
C TYR A 89 -0.85 6.55 3.65
N TYR A 90 -1.13 5.25 3.71
CA TYR A 90 -2.08 4.67 4.65
C TYR A 90 -1.48 4.51 6.05
N ILE A 91 -0.25 3.94 6.14
CA ILE A 91 0.49 3.79 7.40
C ILE A 91 1.78 4.60 7.34
N TRP A 92 2.02 5.36 8.39
CA TRP A 92 3.28 6.02 8.69
C TRP A 92 3.59 5.81 10.16
N ARG A 93 4.74 5.25 10.50
CA ARG A 93 5.16 5.04 11.89
C ARG A 93 6.42 5.85 12.17
N PHE A 94 6.57 6.32 13.41
CA PHE A 94 7.83 6.92 13.90
C PHE A 94 8.69 5.84 14.58
N ASP A 95 8.87 4.70 13.89
CA ASP A 95 9.84 3.65 14.20
C ASP A 95 11.22 3.98 13.58
N ASN A 96 12.10 2.99 13.36
CA ASN A 96 13.44 3.26 12.83
C ASN A 96 13.39 3.88 11.42
N THR A 97 12.75 3.21 10.48
CA THR A 97 12.68 3.64 9.08
C THR A 97 11.87 4.91 8.90
N GLY A 98 10.69 4.98 9.51
CA GLY A 98 9.87 6.18 9.43
C GLY A 98 10.49 7.39 10.11
N SER A 99 11.23 7.20 11.23
CA SER A 99 11.99 8.28 11.87
C SER A 99 13.15 8.76 11.00
N LEU A 100 13.91 7.84 10.38
CA LEU A 100 14.99 8.21 9.46
C LEU A 100 14.45 9.01 8.26
N LEU A 101 13.38 8.54 7.62
CA LEU A 101 12.77 9.23 6.48
C LEU A 101 12.21 10.59 6.88
N THR A 102 11.50 10.67 8.03
CA THR A 102 10.99 11.94 8.56
C THR A 102 12.11 12.96 8.81
N ASN A 103 13.26 12.51 9.33
CA ASN A 103 14.41 13.40 9.53
C ASN A 103 14.97 13.94 8.20
N GLU A 104 15.02 13.12 7.16
CA GLU A 104 15.45 13.59 5.83
C GLU A 104 14.43 14.55 5.21
N LEU A 105 13.12 14.35 5.42
CA LEU A 105 12.07 15.30 5.01
C LEU A 105 12.23 16.66 5.69
N VAL A 106 12.52 16.69 6.99
CA VAL A 106 12.81 17.94 7.72
C VAL A 106 14.04 18.63 7.14
N LYS A 107 15.12 17.90 6.88
CA LYS A 107 16.33 18.47 6.26
C LYS A 107 16.04 19.01 4.84
N ALA A 108 15.19 18.35 4.05
CA ALA A 108 14.77 18.84 2.76
C ALA A 108 13.97 20.14 2.90
N ALA A 109 13.04 20.20 3.86
CA ALA A 109 12.26 21.38 4.18
C ALA A 109 13.14 22.54 4.68
N ASP A 110 14.18 22.26 5.50
CA ASP A 110 15.20 23.25 5.93
C ASP A 110 15.98 23.83 4.73
N ARG A 111 16.15 23.07 3.64
CA ARG A 111 16.72 23.56 2.37
C ARG A 111 15.75 24.40 1.54
N GLY A 112 14.48 24.50 1.94
CA GLY A 112 13.43 25.25 1.22
C GLY A 112 12.52 24.37 0.36
N VAL A 113 12.69 23.05 0.37
CA VAL A 113 11.81 22.12 -0.38
C VAL A 113 10.42 22.09 0.25
N ARG A 114 9.39 22.27 -0.57
CA ARG A 114 7.99 22.14 -0.12
C ARG A 114 7.63 20.68 0.08
N VAL A 115 7.16 20.34 1.27
CA VAL A 115 6.72 18.97 1.63
C VAL A 115 5.22 18.96 1.93
N ARG A 116 4.45 18.16 1.17
CA ARG A 116 3.05 17.87 1.46
C ARG A 116 2.93 16.39 1.89
N LEU A 117 2.48 16.15 3.12
CA LEU A 117 2.30 14.82 3.69
C LEU A 117 0.82 14.54 3.94
N LEU A 118 0.23 13.66 3.14
CA LEU A 118 -1.15 13.19 3.25
C LEU A 118 -1.17 11.80 3.87
N LEU A 119 -1.80 11.68 5.03
CA LEU A 119 -1.92 10.41 5.75
C LEU A 119 -3.39 10.02 5.94
N ASP A 120 -3.69 8.74 5.82
CA ASP A 120 -4.96 8.23 6.32
C ASP A 120 -4.97 8.31 7.85
N ASP A 121 -6.07 8.81 8.42
CA ASP A 121 -6.11 9.05 9.87
C ASP A 121 -6.28 7.77 10.71
N PHE A 122 -6.70 6.65 10.11
CA PHE A 122 -6.95 5.42 10.87
C PHE A 122 -5.70 4.97 11.66
N GLU A 123 -4.57 4.94 10.98
CA GLU A 123 -3.31 4.45 11.53
C GLU A 123 -2.45 5.52 12.24
N THR A 124 -2.96 6.75 12.45
CA THR A 124 -2.22 7.82 13.13
C THR A 124 -2.49 7.91 14.64
N THR A 125 -3.05 6.87 15.25
CA THR A 125 -3.35 6.87 16.70
C THR A 125 -2.09 7.10 17.53
N GLY A 126 -2.14 8.10 18.42
CA GLY A 126 -1.01 8.49 19.29
C GLY A 126 0.08 9.31 18.60
N MET A 127 -0.11 9.73 17.34
CA MET A 127 0.89 10.48 16.57
C MET A 127 0.55 11.96 16.41
N ASP A 128 -0.58 12.42 16.93
CA ASP A 128 -1.07 13.79 16.73
C ASP A 128 -0.04 14.87 17.10
N ALA A 129 0.65 14.70 18.21
CA ALA A 129 1.65 15.66 18.67
C ALA A 129 2.86 15.72 17.72
N GLN A 130 3.32 14.58 17.20
CA GLN A 130 4.43 14.50 16.24
C GLN A 130 4.04 15.10 14.89
N LEU A 131 2.86 14.76 14.38
CA LEU A 131 2.32 15.27 13.11
C LEU A 131 2.07 16.78 13.17
N SER A 132 1.47 17.27 14.27
CA SER A 132 1.28 18.71 14.51
C SER A 132 2.61 19.45 14.59
N ARG A 133 3.65 18.83 15.14
CA ARG A 133 5.00 19.41 15.21
C ARG A 133 5.66 19.49 13.83
N LEU A 134 5.51 18.46 12.98
CA LEU A 134 5.93 18.51 11.58
C LEU A 134 5.24 19.64 10.82
N HIS A 135 3.92 19.75 10.98
CA HIS A 135 3.09 20.76 10.31
C HIS A 135 3.45 22.21 10.67
N ARG A 136 4.09 22.45 11.84
CA ARG A 136 4.58 23.79 12.23
C ARG A 136 5.84 24.24 11.49
N HIS A 137 6.50 23.35 10.77
CA HIS A 137 7.61 23.74 9.91
C HIS A 137 7.08 24.51 8.69
N ALA A 138 7.68 25.66 8.37
CA ALA A 138 7.18 26.56 7.33
C ALA A 138 7.02 25.91 5.94
N ASN A 139 7.80 24.89 5.64
CA ASN A 139 7.82 24.19 4.36
C ASN A 139 7.22 22.77 4.43
N ILE A 140 6.57 22.38 5.55
CA ILE A 140 5.90 21.07 5.68
C ILE A 140 4.43 21.28 6.01
N GLU A 141 3.56 20.76 5.18
CA GLU A 141 2.12 20.70 5.45
C GLU A 141 1.69 19.23 5.64
N VAL A 142 1.00 18.96 6.74
CA VAL A 142 0.45 17.63 7.05
C VAL A 142 -1.07 17.70 7.01
N ARG A 143 -1.68 16.85 6.19
CA ARG A 143 -3.14 16.68 6.13
C ARG A 143 -3.55 15.25 6.42
N LEU A 144 -4.74 15.08 6.99
CA LEU A 144 -5.33 13.79 7.33
C LEU A 144 -6.55 13.51 6.47
N PHE A 145 -6.59 12.30 5.88
CA PHE A 145 -7.74 11.82 5.12
C PHE A 145 -8.76 11.16 6.06
N ASN A 146 -10.03 11.51 5.92
CA ASN A 146 -11.16 11.02 6.74
C ASN A 146 -10.84 11.00 8.24
N PRO A 147 -10.46 12.15 8.85
CA PRO A 147 -10.04 12.20 10.24
C PRO A 147 -11.18 11.85 11.20
N PHE A 148 -10.82 11.16 12.27
CA PHE A 148 -11.75 10.90 13.37
C PHE A 148 -11.94 12.16 14.22
N VAL A 149 -13.18 12.45 14.57
CA VAL A 149 -13.52 13.61 15.43
C VAL A 149 -12.97 13.42 16.84
N MET A 150 -13.12 12.21 17.40
CA MET A 150 -12.58 11.87 18.72
C MET A 150 -11.17 11.28 18.59
N ARG A 151 -10.16 12.12 18.77
CA ARG A 151 -8.74 11.77 18.58
C ARG A 151 -8.23 10.67 19.51
N SER A 152 -8.57 10.74 20.79
CA SER A 152 -8.11 9.78 21.81
C SER A 152 -8.84 8.43 21.75
N GLN A 153 -10.01 8.38 21.15
CA GLN A 153 -10.89 7.21 21.10
C GLN A 153 -11.47 7.02 19.70
N LYS A 154 -10.63 6.82 18.71
CA LYS A 154 -11.04 6.70 17.29
C LYS A 154 -12.09 5.63 17.05
N TRP A 155 -12.09 4.53 17.83
CA TRP A 155 -13.10 3.46 17.74
C TRP A 155 -14.54 3.97 17.87
N PHE A 156 -14.75 5.09 18.58
CA PHE A 156 -16.08 5.68 18.75
C PHE A 156 -16.64 6.20 17.41
N GLY A 157 -15.78 6.57 16.47
CA GLY A 157 -16.17 6.95 15.11
C GLY A 157 -16.87 5.83 14.34
N PHE A 158 -16.54 4.57 14.62
CA PHE A 158 -17.25 3.43 14.03
C PHE A 158 -18.68 3.24 14.56
N ILE A 159 -19.02 3.88 15.68
CA ILE A 159 -20.40 3.89 16.22
C ILE A 159 -21.17 5.11 15.70
N THR A 160 -20.53 6.27 15.61
CA THR A 160 -21.20 7.54 15.31
C THR A 160 -21.21 7.91 13.83
N ASP A 161 -20.26 7.39 13.04
CA ASP A 161 -20.04 7.76 11.64
C ASP A 161 -19.37 6.59 10.87
N LEU A 162 -19.98 5.40 10.96
CA LEU A 162 -19.45 4.15 10.42
C LEU A 162 -19.14 4.26 8.92
N ASP A 163 -20.02 4.88 8.14
CA ASP A 163 -19.86 4.96 6.67
C ASP A 163 -18.59 5.69 6.29
N ARG A 164 -18.29 6.83 6.91
CA ARG A 164 -17.05 7.59 6.65
C ARG A 164 -15.84 6.98 7.37
N ALA A 165 -16.01 6.56 8.62
CA ALA A 165 -14.93 5.97 9.42
C ALA A 165 -14.38 4.67 8.81
N ASN A 166 -15.21 3.92 8.08
CA ASN A 166 -14.83 2.66 7.43
C ASN A 166 -14.19 2.85 6.03
N ARG A 167 -14.24 4.04 5.45
CA ARG A 167 -13.66 4.36 4.14
C ARG A 167 -12.29 4.99 4.31
N ARG A 168 -11.25 4.31 3.83
CA ARG A 168 -9.84 4.67 4.08
C ARG A 168 -9.10 4.94 2.77
N MET A 169 -8.10 5.79 2.84
CA MET A 169 -7.18 6.04 1.74
C MET A 169 -6.04 5.02 1.79
N HIS A 170 -6.08 4.05 0.89
CA HIS A 170 -5.10 2.95 0.90
C HIS A 170 -4.04 3.08 -0.21
N GLY A 171 -4.18 4.02 -1.14
CA GLY A 171 -3.14 4.36 -2.13
C GLY A 171 -1.87 4.91 -1.48
N LYS A 172 -0.71 4.58 -2.05
CA LYS A 172 0.61 5.03 -1.60
C LYS A 172 1.35 5.64 -2.76
N THR A 173 1.76 6.92 -2.61
CA THR A 173 2.61 7.60 -3.59
C THR A 173 3.71 8.38 -2.89
N PHE A 174 4.85 8.46 -3.55
CA PHE A 174 6.03 9.18 -3.11
C PHE A 174 6.62 9.91 -4.31
N THR A 175 6.29 11.18 -4.48
CA THR A 175 6.66 11.94 -5.68
C THR A 175 7.63 13.06 -5.32
N VAL A 176 8.73 13.17 -6.07
CA VAL A 176 9.79 14.17 -5.86
C VAL A 176 9.92 15.04 -7.12
N ASP A 177 9.94 16.35 -6.90
CA ASP A 177 10.08 17.39 -7.91
C ASP A 177 9.12 17.20 -9.12
N SER A 178 7.95 16.59 -8.89
CA SER A 178 6.98 16.19 -9.94
C SER A 178 7.64 15.48 -11.13
N SER A 179 8.74 14.76 -10.90
CA SER A 179 9.57 14.16 -11.95
C SER A 179 9.78 12.66 -11.76
N VAL A 180 9.81 12.20 -10.51
CA VAL A 180 9.93 10.78 -10.15
C VAL A 180 8.87 10.43 -9.13
N THR A 181 8.23 9.29 -9.30
CA THR A 181 7.26 8.77 -8.33
C THR A 181 7.56 7.32 -7.97
N ILE A 182 7.23 6.92 -6.75
CA ILE A 182 7.20 5.51 -6.30
C ILE A 182 5.79 5.21 -5.85
N THR A 183 5.22 4.11 -6.35
CA THR A 183 3.93 3.56 -5.90
C THR A 183 4.03 2.06 -5.68
N GLY A 184 3.07 1.47 -4.97
CA GLY A 184 3.04 0.03 -4.70
C GLY A 184 2.33 -0.32 -3.41
N GLY A 185 2.77 -1.39 -2.77
CA GLY A 185 2.17 -1.91 -1.54
C GLY A 185 2.77 -1.35 -0.25
N ARG A 186 4.06 -0.94 -0.25
CA ARG A 186 4.78 -0.57 0.97
C ARG A 186 4.26 0.70 1.64
N ASN A 187 3.99 0.60 2.93
CA ASN A 187 3.83 1.75 3.80
C ASN A 187 5.19 2.17 4.41
N ILE A 188 5.18 3.19 5.26
CA ILE A 188 6.38 3.66 5.96
C ILE A 188 6.35 3.14 7.40
N ALA A 189 6.96 1.96 7.60
CA ALA A 189 7.20 1.33 8.90
C ALA A 189 8.24 0.21 8.75
N ASP A 190 8.92 -0.15 9.85
CA ASP A 190 10.01 -1.13 9.89
C ASP A 190 9.63 -2.48 9.28
N ALA A 191 8.40 -2.94 9.47
CA ALA A 191 7.91 -4.19 8.93
C ALA A 191 7.91 -4.25 7.39
N TYR A 192 7.76 -3.11 6.70
CA TYR A 192 7.75 -3.05 5.23
C TYR A 192 9.14 -3.00 4.60
N PHE A 193 10.15 -2.72 5.41
CA PHE A 193 11.53 -2.63 4.95
C PHE A 193 12.44 -3.71 5.56
N GLY A 194 11.92 -4.56 6.45
CA GLY A 194 12.72 -5.60 7.12
C GLY A 194 13.65 -5.03 8.20
N ALA A 195 13.32 -3.87 8.78
CA ALA A 195 14.10 -3.20 9.82
C ALA A 195 13.71 -3.65 11.24
N THR A 196 13.23 -4.87 11.40
CA THR A 196 12.77 -5.46 12.65
C THR A 196 13.07 -6.95 12.68
N ASP A 197 13.24 -7.51 13.88
CA ASP A 197 13.34 -8.96 14.11
C ASP A 197 11.97 -9.63 14.30
N GLU A 198 10.90 -8.83 14.25
CA GLU A 198 9.54 -9.31 14.42
C GLU A 198 8.93 -9.73 13.08
N PHE A 199 7.72 -9.27 12.83
CA PHE A 199 6.96 -9.58 11.63
C PHE A 199 7.38 -8.70 10.44
N ILE A 200 7.72 -9.31 9.32
CA ILE A 200 8.20 -8.63 8.10
C ILE A 200 7.21 -8.87 6.96
N PHE A 201 7.06 -7.88 6.07
CA PHE A 201 6.28 -8.01 4.86
C PHE A 201 7.16 -8.21 3.61
N SER A 202 6.78 -9.18 2.77
CA SER A 202 7.24 -9.26 1.38
C SER A 202 6.33 -8.40 0.52
N ASP A 203 6.85 -7.30 0.01
CA ASP A 203 6.06 -6.30 -0.70
C ASP A 203 6.75 -5.82 -1.97
N LEU A 204 6.03 -5.11 -2.82
CA LEU A 204 6.47 -4.67 -4.13
C LEU A 204 6.10 -3.22 -4.38
N ASP A 205 7.10 -2.43 -4.80
CA ASP A 205 6.89 -1.09 -5.32
C ASP A 205 7.45 -0.97 -6.75
N VAL A 206 7.02 0.06 -7.44
CA VAL A 206 7.54 0.48 -8.72
C VAL A 206 7.89 1.96 -8.68
N LEU A 207 9.12 2.28 -9.08
CA LEU A 207 9.49 3.66 -9.39
C LEU A 207 9.13 3.93 -10.85
N ALA A 208 8.66 5.14 -11.12
CA ALA A 208 8.36 5.59 -12.48
C ALA A 208 8.84 7.01 -12.73
N ILE A 209 9.24 7.26 -13.99
CA ILE A 209 9.52 8.57 -14.56
C ILE A 209 8.73 8.74 -15.85
N GLY A 210 8.57 9.97 -16.32
CA GLY A 210 7.85 10.27 -17.56
C GLY A 210 6.35 10.52 -17.37
N PRO A 211 5.52 10.31 -18.41
CA PRO A 211 4.13 10.79 -18.44
C PRO A 211 3.26 10.35 -17.26
N VAL A 212 3.41 9.14 -16.75
CA VAL A 212 2.59 8.63 -15.63
C VAL A 212 2.79 9.43 -14.33
N VAL A 213 3.91 10.16 -14.20
CA VAL A 213 4.15 11.02 -13.03
C VAL A 213 3.19 12.20 -13.00
N ASP A 214 2.84 12.75 -14.16
CA ASP A 214 1.86 13.83 -14.27
C ASP A 214 0.47 13.36 -13.80
N ASP A 215 0.08 12.12 -14.12
CA ASP A 215 -1.17 11.51 -13.66
C ASP A 215 -1.18 11.35 -12.15
N VAL A 216 -0.08 10.82 -11.56
CA VAL A 216 0.07 10.68 -10.10
C VAL A 216 0.01 12.03 -9.40
N GLN A 217 0.59 13.05 -9.99
CA GLN A 217 0.61 14.39 -9.41
C GLN A 217 -0.79 15.03 -9.42
N GLN A 218 -1.55 14.87 -10.52
CA GLN A 218 -2.94 15.33 -10.62
C GLN A 218 -3.83 14.60 -9.61
N GLU A 219 -3.64 13.29 -9.47
CA GLU A 219 -4.38 12.48 -8.49
C GLU A 219 -4.06 12.92 -7.06
N PHE A 220 -2.79 13.10 -6.72
CA PHE A 220 -2.39 13.61 -5.42
C PHE A 220 -3.05 14.96 -5.11
N ASP A 221 -3.08 15.89 -6.06
CA ASP A 221 -3.74 17.20 -5.91
C ASP A 221 -5.25 17.07 -5.71
N ALA A 222 -5.89 16.12 -6.42
CA ALA A 222 -7.32 15.82 -6.24
C ALA A 222 -7.61 15.28 -4.83
N TYR A 223 -6.76 14.40 -4.28
CA TYR A 223 -6.87 13.92 -2.91
C TYR A 223 -6.59 15.02 -1.90
N TRP A 224 -5.49 15.75 -2.07
CA TRP A 224 -5.05 16.83 -1.18
C TRP A 224 -6.10 17.91 -0.96
N ASN A 225 -6.81 18.26 -2.03
CA ASN A 225 -7.85 19.29 -2.02
C ASN A 225 -9.27 18.71 -1.78
N SER A 226 -9.40 17.40 -1.63
CA SER A 226 -10.69 16.72 -1.48
C SER A 226 -11.42 17.10 -0.18
N LYS A 227 -12.74 16.88 -0.18
CA LYS A 227 -13.59 17.12 1.00
C LYS A 227 -13.33 16.17 2.16
N SER A 228 -12.60 15.08 1.93
CA SER A 228 -12.20 14.10 2.94
C SER A 228 -10.96 14.52 3.73
N VAL A 229 -10.25 15.57 3.31
CA VAL A 229 -8.92 15.93 3.82
C VAL A 229 -8.94 17.20 4.65
N TYR A 230 -8.23 17.17 5.78
CA TYR A 230 -8.12 18.28 6.73
C TYR A 230 -6.67 18.46 7.19
N PRO A 231 -6.15 19.71 7.25
CA PRO A 231 -4.90 20.00 7.94
C PRO A 231 -4.96 19.55 9.40
N ILE A 232 -3.83 19.07 9.92
CA ILE A 232 -3.77 18.50 11.28
C ILE A 232 -4.10 19.54 12.36
N ASP A 233 -3.76 20.80 12.15
CA ASP A 233 -4.01 21.92 13.09
C ASP A 233 -5.49 22.26 13.24
N LEU A 234 -6.34 21.94 12.27
CA LEU A 234 -7.80 22.03 12.38
C LEU A 234 -8.42 20.88 13.18
N ILE A 235 -7.71 19.77 13.30
CA ILE A 235 -8.22 18.53 13.92
C ILE A 235 -7.65 18.34 15.33
N TYR A 236 -6.42 18.77 15.56
CA TYR A 236 -5.70 18.60 16.81
C TYR A 236 -5.09 19.91 17.29
N THR A 237 -5.46 20.30 18.51
CA THR A 237 -4.84 21.41 19.22
C THR A 237 -4.03 20.84 20.39
N PRO A 238 -2.72 21.09 20.49
CA PRO A 238 -1.90 20.64 21.62
C PRO A 238 -2.42 21.24 22.94
N ASP A 239 -2.52 20.42 23.99
CA ASP A 239 -2.90 20.88 25.34
C ASP A 239 -1.87 21.88 25.93
N ASP A 240 -0.59 21.71 25.56
CA ASP A 240 0.49 22.64 25.89
C ASP A 240 1.13 23.18 24.61
N PRO A 241 0.97 24.47 24.31
CA PRO A 241 1.64 25.12 23.17
C PRO A 241 3.19 25.02 23.23
N LEU A 242 3.76 24.83 24.43
CA LEU A 242 5.20 24.66 24.65
C LEU A 242 5.65 23.20 24.59
N ALA A 243 4.75 22.23 24.77
CA ALA A 243 5.03 20.78 24.63
C ALA A 243 5.48 20.39 23.20
N GLY A 244 5.95 21.30 22.44
CA GLY A 244 6.39 21.14 21.07
C GLY A 244 7.49 22.10 20.65
N SER A 245 8.15 22.76 21.61
CA SER A 245 9.29 23.64 21.33
C SER A 245 10.58 22.86 21.01
N GLU A 246 10.62 21.55 21.31
CA GLU A 246 11.75 20.72 20.93
C GLU A 246 11.73 20.43 19.42
N PRO A 247 12.87 20.54 18.72
CA PRO A 247 12.92 20.27 17.28
C PRO A 247 12.52 18.82 16.98
N VAL A 248 11.86 18.58 15.87
CA VAL A 248 11.46 17.23 15.39
C VAL A 248 12.65 16.26 15.43
N SER A 249 13.85 16.76 15.14
CA SER A 249 15.10 16.00 15.25
C SER A 249 15.38 15.40 16.63
N ALA A 250 14.81 15.94 17.71
CA ALA A 250 15.00 15.39 19.06
C ALA A 250 14.16 14.13 19.30
N ILE A 251 12.94 14.05 18.70
CA ILE A 251 12.08 12.85 18.79
C ILE A 251 12.67 11.73 17.94
N VAL A 252 13.17 12.07 16.77
CA VAL A 252 13.78 11.16 15.82
C VAL A 252 15.08 10.57 16.35
N ARG A 253 15.92 11.37 17.02
CA ARG A 253 17.22 10.92 17.57
C ARG A 253 17.09 9.84 18.65
N SER A 254 16.01 9.82 19.41
CA SER A 254 15.88 8.87 20.52
C SER A 254 15.61 7.41 20.06
N ARG A 255 15.13 7.21 18.83
CA ARG A 255 14.78 5.90 18.28
C ARG A 255 15.72 5.40 17.17
N SER A 256 16.53 6.27 16.58
CA SER A 256 17.41 5.94 15.43
C SER A 256 18.79 5.39 15.80
N ASN A 257 19.02 4.97 17.03
CA ASN A 257 20.35 4.53 17.53
C ASN A 257 20.47 3.01 17.75
N ASN A 258 19.62 2.18 17.16
CA ASN A 258 19.76 0.72 17.22
C ASN A 258 20.48 0.16 15.97
N GLU A 259 20.82 -1.13 16.02
CA GLU A 259 21.54 -1.83 14.95
C GLU A 259 20.81 -1.78 13.59
N HIS A 260 19.47 -1.96 13.58
CA HIS A 260 18.67 -1.88 12.36
C HIS A 260 18.75 -0.49 11.73
N ALA A 261 18.55 0.59 12.50
CA ALA A 261 18.68 1.95 11.99
C ALA A 261 20.08 2.21 11.40
N GLY A 262 21.13 1.61 12.00
CA GLY A 262 22.50 1.66 11.47
C GLY A 262 22.64 1.03 10.09
N LYS A 263 22.09 -0.18 9.89
CA LYS A 263 22.09 -0.90 8.60
C LYS A 263 21.38 -0.10 7.50
N TYR A 264 20.19 0.42 7.78
CA TYR A 264 19.41 1.20 6.80
C TYR A 264 20.06 2.55 6.48
N LYS A 265 20.68 3.20 7.43
CA LYS A 265 21.47 4.42 7.21
C LYS A 265 22.70 4.12 6.34
N ALA A 266 23.39 3.02 6.58
CA ALA A 266 24.52 2.58 5.76
C ALA A 266 24.06 2.26 4.34
N ALA A 267 23.02 1.45 4.17
CA ALA A 267 22.44 1.13 2.86
C ALA A 267 22.05 2.38 2.06
N ALA A 268 21.40 3.36 2.71
CA ALA A 268 21.07 4.63 2.06
C ALA A 268 22.30 5.46 1.67
N THR A 269 23.38 5.40 2.47
CA THR A 269 24.62 6.14 2.20
C THR A 269 25.45 5.49 1.09
N GLU A 270 25.48 4.16 1.04
CA GLU A 270 26.24 3.37 0.07
C GLU A 270 25.51 3.23 -1.28
N SER A 271 24.18 3.40 -1.27
CA SER A 271 23.38 3.36 -2.48
C SER A 271 23.78 4.48 -3.45
N ARG A 272 23.90 4.14 -4.71
CA ARG A 272 24.11 5.10 -5.82
C ARG A 272 22.85 5.26 -6.67
N PHE A 273 21.69 5.01 -6.09
CA PHE A 273 20.42 4.96 -6.82
C PHE A 273 20.12 6.28 -7.54
N LEU A 274 20.15 7.41 -6.82
CA LEU A 274 19.91 8.73 -7.40
C LEU A 274 20.96 9.10 -8.47
N GLU A 275 22.22 8.80 -8.19
CA GLU A 275 23.31 9.06 -9.15
C GLU A 275 23.10 8.28 -10.45
N LYS A 276 22.74 6.99 -10.33
CA LYS A 276 22.42 6.15 -11.49
C LYS A 276 21.22 6.69 -12.28
N LEU A 277 20.17 7.10 -11.57
CA LEU A 277 18.97 7.66 -12.21
C LEU A 277 19.30 8.95 -12.97
N VAL A 278 20.05 9.87 -12.36
CA VAL A 278 20.43 11.16 -12.98
C VAL A 278 21.38 10.96 -14.16
N ARG A 279 22.24 9.93 -14.13
CA ARG A 279 23.21 9.63 -15.21
C ARG A 279 22.68 8.70 -16.29
N ASP A 280 21.39 8.35 -16.26
CA ASP A 280 20.80 7.36 -17.17
C ASP A 280 21.50 5.97 -17.09
N GLU A 281 21.96 5.61 -15.89
CA GLU A 281 22.62 4.33 -15.58
C GLU A 281 21.68 3.38 -14.83
N LEU A 282 20.48 3.83 -14.45
CA LEU A 282 19.46 2.97 -13.84
C LEU A 282 18.73 2.20 -14.94
N GLU A 283 18.71 0.88 -14.83
CA GLU A 283 17.95 0.05 -15.76
C GLU A 283 16.45 0.33 -15.61
N LEU A 284 15.86 0.95 -16.64
CA LEU A 284 14.44 1.27 -16.75
C LEU A 284 13.81 0.45 -17.87
N THR A 285 12.69 -0.18 -17.59
CA THR A 285 11.81 -0.73 -18.63
C THR A 285 10.90 0.39 -19.13
N TRP A 286 11.04 0.77 -20.39
CA TRP A 286 10.20 1.79 -21.03
C TRP A 286 8.95 1.15 -21.61
N ALA A 287 7.78 1.59 -21.11
CA ALA A 287 6.51 1.00 -21.47
C ALA A 287 5.36 2.03 -21.43
N SER A 288 4.31 1.76 -22.22
CA SER A 288 3.01 2.41 -22.02
C SER A 288 2.54 2.07 -20.60
N THR A 289 2.34 3.10 -19.79
CA THR A 289 1.96 2.94 -18.39
C THR A 289 0.78 3.83 -18.09
N GLN A 290 -0.30 3.23 -17.64
CA GLN A 290 -1.53 3.91 -17.25
C GLN A 290 -1.68 3.85 -15.73
N MET A 291 -1.98 4.97 -15.09
CA MET A 291 -2.41 4.97 -13.71
C MET A 291 -3.88 4.59 -13.61
N LEU A 292 -4.20 3.61 -12.79
CA LEU A 292 -5.55 3.28 -12.34
C LEU A 292 -5.70 3.77 -10.91
N SER A 293 -6.74 4.55 -10.63
CA SER A 293 -6.97 5.10 -9.30
C SER A 293 -8.44 5.26 -8.99
N ASP A 294 -8.77 5.35 -7.72
CA ASP A 294 -10.12 5.65 -7.23
C ASP A 294 -10.28 7.16 -7.01
N ASP A 295 -11.40 7.70 -7.43
CA ASP A 295 -11.78 9.08 -7.12
C ASP A 295 -11.82 9.31 -5.60
N PRO A 296 -11.20 10.38 -5.04
CA PRO A 296 -11.21 10.67 -3.61
C PRO A 296 -12.62 10.79 -3.00
N ARG A 297 -13.67 11.04 -3.81
CA ARG A 297 -15.08 11.01 -3.39
C ARG A 297 -15.56 9.63 -2.95
N LYS A 298 -14.86 8.53 -3.30
CA LYS A 298 -15.11 7.19 -2.77
C LYS A 298 -14.97 7.16 -1.25
N GLY A 299 -14.02 7.93 -0.70
CA GLY A 299 -13.88 8.13 0.74
C GLY A 299 -15.09 8.76 1.44
N LEU A 300 -16.03 9.34 0.68
CA LEU A 300 -17.31 9.85 1.16
C LEU A 300 -18.52 9.04 0.66
N GLY A 301 -18.30 7.89 0.00
CA GLY A 301 -19.36 7.11 -0.63
C GLY A 301 -20.06 7.82 -1.79
N LYS A 302 -19.37 8.73 -2.50
CA LYS A 302 -19.95 9.61 -3.53
C LYS A 302 -19.24 9.49 -4.90
N ALA A 303 -18.32 8.55 -5.06
CA ALA A 303 -17.69 8.31 -6.36
C ALA A 303 -18.69 7.63 -7.33
N ARG A 304 -18.47 7.84 -8.63
CA ARG A 304 -19.18 7.10 -9.68
C ARG A 304 -18.41 5.82 -9.98
N ASP A 305 -19.11 4.72 -10.24
CA ASP A 305 -18.48 3.42 -10.49
C ASP A 305 -17.47 3.46 -11.63
N SER A 306 -17.78 4.17 -12.73
CA SER A 306 -16.89 4.31 -13.89
C SER A 306 -15.58 5.07 -13.62
N ALA A 307 -15.48 5.74 -12.47
CA ALA A 307 -14.29 6.49 -12.06
C ALA A 307 -13.53 5.78 -10.93
N GLN A 308 -13.67 4.46 -10.82
CA GLN A 308 -13.01 3.64 -9.81
C GLN A 308 -11.99 2.69 -10.45
N LEU A 309 -10.98 2.32 -9.67
CA LEU A 309 -9.93 1.39 -10.10
C LEU A 309 -10.48 0.00 -10.39
N TYR A 310 -11.31 -0.54 -9.48
CA TYR A 310 -11.76 -1.94 -9.56
C TYR A 310 -12.44 -2.29 -10.88
N PRO A 311 -13.44 -1.55 -11.40
CA PRO A 311 -14.05 -1.87 -12.70
C PRO A 311 -13.08 -1.90 -13.87
N GLN A 312 -12.05 -1.04 -13.87
CA GLN A 312 -11.03 -1.00 -14.92
C GLN A 312 -10.11 -2.22 -14.84
N LEU A 313 -9.69 -2.58 -13.62
CA LEU A 313 -8.86 -3.77 -13.38
C LEU A 313 -9.64 -5.06 -13.66
N GLU A 314 -10.91 -5.13 -13.24
CA GLU A 314 -11.82 -6.26 -13.51
C GLU A 314 -12.01 -6.46 -15.02
N GLN A 315 -12.21 -5.38 -15.78
CA GLN A 315 -12.29 -5.45 -17.24
C GLN A 315 -11.00 -6.03 -17.83
N ALA A 316 -9.83 -5.52 -17.46
CA ALA A 316 -8.56 -6.01 -17.96
C ALA A 316 -8.34 -7.49 -17.63
N ILE A 317 -8.72 -7.95 -16.43
CA ILE A 317 -8.65 -9.36 -16.03
C ILE A 317 -9.62 -10.21 -16.85
N SER A 318 -10.87 -9.77 -17.05
CA SER A 318 -11.90 -10.53 -17.78
C SER A 318 -11.59 -10.72 -19.27
N GLU A 319 -10.73 -9.87 -19.83
CA GLU A 319 -10.24 -9.93 -21.19
C GLU A 319 -9.08 -10.93 -21.40
N ALA A 320 -8.53 -11.52 -20.33
CA ALA A 320 -7.43 -12.48 -20.41
C ALA A 320 -7.75 -13.66 -21.34
N GLN A 321 -6.75 -14.07 -22.16
CA GLN A 321 -6.90 -15.11 -23.18
C GLN A 321 -5.97 -16.31 -22.99
N GLN A 322 -4.82 -16.13 -22.30
CA GLN A 322 -3.79 -17.15 -22.18
C GLN A 322 -3.45 -17.46 -20.74
N SER A 323 -3.15 -16.44 -19.93
CA SER A 323 -2.71 -16.64 -18.56
C SER A 323 -3.06 -15.49 -17.64
N LEU A 324 -3.30 -15.81 -16.38
CA LEU A 324 -3.53 -14.85 -15.31
C LEU A 324 -2.71 -15.27 -14.08
N TYR A 325 -1.74 -14.45 -13.71
CA TYR A 325 -0.97 -14.61 -12.47
C TYR A 325 -1.36 -13.52 -11.48
N LEU A 326 -1.87 -13.91 -10.33
CA LEU A 326 -2.37 -13.02 -9.28
C LEU A 326 -1.57 -13.19 -8.00
N VAL A 327 -1.03 -12.11 -7.47
CA VAL A 327 -0.37 -12.04 -6.16
C VAL A 327 -1.13 -11.06 -5.29
N THR A 328 -1.66 -11.52 -4.15
CA THR A 328 -2.41 -10.67 -3.22
C THR A 328 -2.34 -11.22 -1.81
N PRO A 329 -2.09 -10.38 -0.78
CA PRO A 329 -2.10 -10.83 0.61
C PRO A 329 -3.47 -11.24 1.09
N TYR A 330 -4.52 -10.59 0.56
CA TYR A 330 -5.92 -10.76 0.94
C TYR A 330 -6.71 -11.13 -0.32
N LEU A 331 -7.20 -12.37 -0.33
CA LEU A 331 -7.99 -12.93 -1.43
C LEU A 331 -9.41 -13.21 -0.93
N ILE A 332 -10.35 -12.33 -1.23
CA ILE A 332 -11.77 -12.56 -0.98
C ILE A 332 -12.51 -12.25 -2.29
N PRO A 333 -12.53 -13.18 -3.24
CA PRO A 333 -12.94 -12.89 -4.62
C PRO A 333 -14.43 -12.57 -4.76
N THR A 334 -15.25 -12.81 -3.73
CA THR A 334 -16.71 -12.74 -3.78
C THR A 334 -17.33 -13.71 -4.82
N ALA A 335 -18.65 -13.84 -4.84
CA ALA A 335 -19.31 -14.69 -5.83
C ALA A 335 -19.07 -14.20 -7.29
N SER A 336 -19.08 -12.87 -7.50
CA SER A 336 -18.85 -12.30 -8.85
C SER A 336 -17.42 -12.53 -9.34
N GLY A 337 -16.43 -12.32 -8.48
CA GLY A 337 -15.03 -12.58 -8.85
C GLY A 337 -14.75 -14.06 -9.09
N VAL A 338 -15.36 -14.97 -8.33
CA VAL A 338 -15.27 -16.42 -8.58
C VAL A 338 -15.85 -16.76 -9.93
N GLU A 339 -17.02 -16.23 -10.31
CA GLU A 339 -17.63 -16.47 -11.63
C GLU A 339 -16.77 -15.93 -12.79
N ILE A 340 -16.10 -14.78 -12.62
CA ILE A 340 -15.13 -14.29 -13.60
C ILE A 340 -13.98 -15.28 -13.77
N LEU A 341 -13.35 -15.70 -12.66
CA LEU A 341 -12.24 -16.64 -12.68
C LEU A 341 -12.64 -18.00 -13.28
N LYS A 342 -13.82 -18.53 -12.96
CA LYS A 342 -14.38 -19.75 -13.57
C LYS A 342 -14.62 -19.59 -15.06
N THR A 343 -15.14 -18.45 -15.49
CA THR A 343 -15.36 -18.15 -16.92
C THR A 343 -14.04 -18.11 -17.69
N LEU A 344 -12.98 -17.55 -17.09
CA LEU A 344 -11.65 -17.56 -17.66
C LEU A 344 -11.08 -18.99 -17.74
N ALA A 345 -11.18 -19.76 -16.67
CA ALA A 345 -10.73 -21.16 -16.63
C ALA A 345 -11.47 -22.04 -17.67
N ALA A 346 -12.77 -21.83 -17.85
CA ALA A 346 -13.57 -22.51 -18.88
C ALA A 346 -13.17 -22.15 -20.33
N ARG A 347 -12.39 -21.08 -20.52
CA ARG A 347 -11.78 -20.69 -21.80
C ARG A 347 -10.31 -21.14 -21.91
N ASP A 348 -9.88 -22.08 -21.07
CA ASP A 348 -8.52 -22.61 -20.99
C ASP A 348 -7.45 -21.55 -20.62
N VAL A 349 -7.83 -20.47 -19.95
CA VAL A 349 -6.86 -19.50 -19.39
C VAL A 349 -6.13 -20.14 -18.21
N ASP A 350 -4.80 -20.16 -18.24
CA ASP A 350 -3.98 -20.67 -17.13
C ASP A 350 -3.96 -19.69 -15.97
N ILE A 351 -4.65 -20.00 -14.86
CA ILE A 351 -4.79 -19.13 -13.70
C ILE A 351 -3.99 -19.67 -12.52
N SER A 352 -3.07 -18.85 -12.01
CA SER A 352 -2.29 -19.13 -10.79
C SER A 352 -2.42 -17.98 -9.80
N ILE A 353 -2.78 -18.27 -8.55
CA ILE A 353 -3.00 -17.28 -7.50
C ILE A 353 -2.10 -17.59 -6.32
N LEU A 354 -1.35 -16.59 -5.85
CA LEU A 354 -0.57 -16.63 -4.62
C LEU A 354 -1.20 -15.72 -3.57
N THR A 355 -1.47 -16.27 -2.38
CA THR A 355 -1.94 -15.55 -1.21
C THR A 355 -1.23 -16.03 0.06
N ASN A 356 -1.56 -15.51 1.23
CA ASN A 356 -1.01 -15.98 2.50
C ASN A 356 -1.68 -17.28 2.96
N SER A 357 -0.90 -18.20 3.52
CA SER A 357 -1.46 -19.29 4.33
C SER A 357 -2.07 -18.76 5.63
N LEU A 358 -2.88 -19.57 6.30
CA LEU A 358 -3.42 -19.21 7.62
C LEU A 358 -2.30 -18.95 8.65
N ALA A 359 -1.16 -19.62 8.55
CA ALA A 359 -0.03 -19.40 9.45
C ALA A 359 0.70 -18.07 9.13
N ALA A 360 0.81 -17.68 7.86
CA ALA A 360 1.53 -16.50 7.40
C ALA A 360 0.72 -15.20 7.47
N THR A 361 -0.63 -15.28 7.40
CA THR A 361 -1.44 -14.06 7.37
C THR A 361 -1.40 -13.29 8.70
N ASP A 362 -1.31 -11.97 8.62
CA ASP A 362 -1.46 -11.03 9.74
C ASP A 362 -2.93 -10.91 10.19
N LEU A 363 -3.91 -11.13 9.28
CA LEU A 363 -5.34 -10.99 9.51
C LEU A 363 -6.10 -12.31 9.30
N ALA A 364 -6.19 -13.15 10.32
CA ALA A 364 -6.89 -14.44 10.26
C ALA A 364 -8.38 -14.33 9.85
N ILE A 365 -9.02 -13.18 10.10
CA ILE A 365 -10.40 -12.94 9.70
C ILE A 365 -10.55 -12.83 8.17
N VAL A 366 -9.57 -12.27 7.47
CA VAL A 366 -9.54 -12.19 5.99
C VAL A 366 -9.40 -13.59 5.39
N TYR A 367 -8.59 -14.44 6.03
CA TYR A 367 -8.45 -15.84 5.60
C TYR A 367 -9.78 -16.62 5.71
N ALA A 368 -10.65 -16.27 6.66
CA ALA A 368 -12.00 -16.85 6.75
C ALA A 368 -12.85 -16.53 5.51
N GLY A 369 -12.75 -15.31 4.98
CA GLY A 369 -13.43 -14.91 3.74
C GLY A 369 -12.92 -15.64 2.50
N TYR A 370 -11.61 -15.93 2.43
CA TYR A 370 -10.99 -16.72 1.37
C TYR A 370 -11.34 -18.20 1.46
N GLY A 371 -11.26 -18.75 2.66
CA GLY A 371 -11.32 -20.20 2.92
C GLY A 371 -12.55 -20.89 2.31
N LYS A 372 -13.68 -20.22 2.24
CA LYS A 372 -14.94 -20.76 1.69
C LYS A 372 -14.95 -20.91 0.17
N TRP A 373 -14.02 -20.25 -0.56
CA TRP A 373 -13.98 -20.28 -2.02
C TRP A 373 -12.92 -21.24 -2.57
N ARG A 374 -12.02 -21.75 -1.73
CA ARG A 374 -10.88 -22.58 -2.15
C ARG A 374 -11.29 -23.80 -2.97
N GLN A 375 -12.28 -24.55 -2.48
CA GLN A 375 -12.75 -25.77 -3.15
C GLN A 375 -13.31 -25.45 -4.54
N GLU A 376 -14.17 -24.45 -4.64
CA GLU A 376 -14.81 -24.06 -5.92
C GLU A 376 -13.77 -23.56 -6.94
N LEU A 377 -12.77 -22.82 -6.50
CA LEU A 377 -11.67 -22.36 -7.37
C LEU A 377 -10.82 -23.55 -7.86
N LEU A 378 -10.51 -24.51 -6.99
CA LEU A 378 -9.75 -25.72 -7.36
C LEU A 378 -10.54 -26.63 -8.30
N GLU A 379 -11.83 -26.81 -8.07
CA GLU A 379 -12.74 -27.57 -8.97
C GLU A 379 -12.81 -26.95 -10.37
N ALA A 380 -12.67 -25.63 -10.47
CA ALA A 380 -12.58 -24.92 -11.74
C ALA A 380 -11.20 -25.03 -12.43
N GLY A 381 -10.23 -25.73 -11.81
CA GLY A 381 -8.88 -25.92 -12.36
C GLY A 381 -7.90 -24.78 -12.06
N ILE A 382 -8.27 -23.81 -11.21
CA ILE A 382 -7.42 -22.70 -10.80
C ILE A 382 -6.34 -23.19 -9.84
N LYS A 383 -5.09 -22.78 -10.08
CA LYS A 383 -3.95 -23.15 -9.25
C LYS A 383 -3.83 -22.19 -8.06
N LEU A 384 -3.98 -22.71 -6.85
CA LEU A 384 -3.87 -21.93 -5.62
C LEU A 384 -2.57 -22.25 -4.90
N TYR A 385 -1.88 -21.20 -4.46
CA TYR A 385 -0.66 -21.26 -3.68
C TYR A 385 -0.81 -20.39 -2.42
N GLU A 386 -0.44 -20.95 -1.27
CA GLU A 386 -0.45 -20.26 0.01
C GLU A 386 0.97 -20.12 0.55
N LEU A 387 1.46 -18.87 0.69
CA LEU A 387 2.82 -18.59 1.17
C LEU A 387 3.02 -19.16 2.57
N ARG A 388 4.16 -19.82 2.78
CA ARG A 388 4.54 -20.37 4.09
C ARG A 388 5.11 -19.28 5.01
N PRO A 389 4.89 -19.36 6.34
CA PRO A 389 5.35 -18.33 7.28
C PRO A 389 6.86 -18.34 7.48
N THR A 390 7.55 -19.46 7.18
CA THR A 390 8.97 -19.59 7.49
C THR A 390 9.75 -20.40 6.46
N ASP A 391 10.93 -19.88 6.08
CA ASP A 391 12.21 -20.57 6.20
C ASP A 391 13.36 -19.56 6.07
N ALA A 392 13.84 -19.08 7.20
CA ALA A 392 15.08 -18.29 7.28
C ALA A 392 16.34 -19.10 6.86
N GLN A 393 16.17 -20.35 6.40
CA GLN A 393 17.26 -21.28 6.03
C GLN A 393 17.30 -21.63 4.54
N LEU A 394 16.36 -21.14 3.71
CA LEU A 394 16.52 -21.25 2.27
C LEU A 394 17.52 -20.17 1.83
N ASP A 395 18.64 -20.63 1.27
CA ASP A 395 19.75 -19.80 0.81
C ASP A 395 19.29 -18.50 0.17
N GLU A 396 19.87 -17.39 0.64
CA GLU A 396 19.83 -16.09 -0.04
C GLU A 396 20.57 -16.22 -1.38
N GLU A 397 19.94 -16.81 -2.38
CA GLU A 397 20.40 -16.62 -3.75
C GLU A 397 20.33 -15.12 -4.02
N GLN A 398 21.49 -14.51 -4.31
CA GLN A 398 21.56 -13.09 -4.67
C GLN A 398 20.63 -12.84 -5.87
N GLU A 399 19.59 -12.08 -5.63
CA GLU A 399 18.57 -11.79 -6.65
C GLU A 399 19.10 -10.71 -7.59
N PRO A 400 18.87 -10.82 -8.92
CA PRO A 400 19.13 -9.73 -9.83
C PRO A 400 18.36 -8.47 -9.41
N ALA A 401 19.00 -7.31 -9.48
CA ALA A 401 18.32 -6.04 -9.22
C ALA A 401 17.10 -5.90 -10.17
N GLY A 402 15.95 -5.46 -9.64
CA GLY A 402 14.73 -5.27 -10.42
C GLY A 402 13.87 -6.53 -10.63
N SER A 403 14.25 -7.69 -10.10
CA SER A 403 13.41 -8.90 -10.16
C SER A 403 12.40 -8.98 -9.01
N PHE A 404 11.27 -9.67 -9.23
CA PHE A 404 10.30 -9.96 -8.18
C PHE A 404 10.92 -10.86 -7.10
N SER A 405 10.72 -10.50 -5.83
CA SER A 405 11.27 -11.22 -4.69
C SER A 405 10.20 -11.63 -3.66
N LEU A 406 10.40 -12.78 -3.03
CA LEU A 406 9.65 -13.22 -1.85
C LEU A 406 10.65 -13.35 -0.70
N SER A 407 10.65 -12.43 0.25
CA SER A 407 11.58 -12.46 1.39
C SER A 407 11.32 -13.66 2.30
N PRO A 408 12.36 -14.37 2.76
CA PRO A 408 12.19 -15.47 3.72
C PRO A 408 11.58 -14.99 5.04
N GLY A 409 10.69 -15.79 5.64
CA GLY A 409 10.10 -15.50 6.95
C GLY A 409 9.13 -14.32 6.98
N SER A 410 8.69 -13.85 5.81
CA SER A 410 7.78 -12.70 5.69
C SER A 410 6.34 -13.11 5.37
N SER A 411 5.37 -12.28 5.74
CA SER A 411 4.01 -12.33 5.21
C SER A 411 3.96 -11.65 3.85
N LEU A 412 3.20 -12.21 2.92
CA LEU A 412 2.94 -11.55 1.65
C LEU A 412 2.15 -10.26 1.88
N HIS A 413 2.61 -9.16 1.25
CA HIS A 413 1.86 -7.91 1.20
C HIS A 413 1.85 -7.28 -0.21
N ALA A 414 2.58 -7.84 -1.18
CA ALA A 414 2.58 -7.41 -2.57
C ALA A 414 1.21 -7.61 -3.24
N LYS A 415 0.82 -6.69 -4.12
CA LYS A 415 -0.38 -6.75 -4.95
C LYS A 415 0.03 -6.54 -6.40
N ALA A 416 -0.01 -7.63 -7.17
CA ALA A 416 0.38 -7.60 -8.58
C ALA A 416 -0.46 -8.59 -9.41
N VAL A 417 -0.72 -8.23 -10.66
CA VAL A 417 -1.42 -9.07 -11.63
C VAL A 417 -0.70 -9.05 -12.95
N ALA A 418 -0.30 -10.22 -13.47
CA ALA A 418 0.16 -10.33 -14.85
C ALA A 418 -0.90 -10.98 -15.72
N ILE A 419 -1.18 -10.38 -16.87
CA ILE A 419 -2.22 -10.78 -17.81
C ILE A 419 -1.56 -11.13 -19.14
N ASP A 420 -1.77 -12.37 -19.62
CA ASP A 420 -1.33 -12.88 -20.93
C ASP A 420 0.17 -12.75 -21.21
N GLY A 421 1.00 -12.57 -20.15
CA GLY A 421 2.42 -12.25 -20.29
C GLY A 421 2.68 -10.96 -21.07
N GLN A 422 1.73 -10.02 -21.09
CA GLN A 422 1.79 -8.75 -21.81
C GLN A 422 1.62 -7.53 -20.92
N LYS A 423 0.71 -7.60 -19.94
CA LYS A 423 0.38 -6.49 -19.03
C LYS A 423 0.69 -6.87 -17.59
N LEU A 424 1.19 -5.91 -16.83
CA LEU A 424 1.45 -6.04 -15.41
C LEU A 424 0.74 -4.92 -14.66
N PHE A 425 -0.10 -5.27 -13.69
CA PHE A 425 -0.60 -4.34 -12.69
C PHE A 425 0.23 -4.45 -11.41
N ILE A 426 0.65 -3.32 -10.84
CA ILE A 426 1.26 -3.21 -9.51
C ILE A 426 0.61 -2.04 -8.78
N GLY A 427 0.17 -2.24 -7.53
CA GLY A 427 -0.44 -1.16 -6.76
C GLY A 427 -0.80 -1.51 -5.34
N SER A 428 -1.80 -0.82 -4.81
CA SER A 428 -2.29 -0.98 -3.44
C SER A 428 -3.52 -1.89 -3.33
N PHE A 429 -4.16 -2.27 -4.46
CA PHE A 429 -5.45 -2.96 -4.50
C PHE A 429 -5.34 -4.42 -4.05
N ASN A 430 -5.99 -4.77 -2.95
CA ASN A 430 -6.22 -6.18 -2.57
C ASN A 430 -7.43 -6.73 -3.32
N PHE A 431 -7.44 -8.05 -3.56
CA PHE A 431 -8.59 -8.72 -4.15
C PHE A 431 -9.63 -9.07 -3.08
N ASP A 432 -10.20 -8.02 -2.49
CA ASP A 432 -11.22 -8.11 -1.44
C ASP A 432 -12.31 -7.04 -1.61
N PRO A 433 -13.51 -7.23 -1.01
CA PRO A 433 -14.62 -6.29 -1.11
C PRO A 433 -14.32 -4.92 -0.52
N ARG A 434 -13.42 -4.84 0.47
CA ARG A 434 -13.03 -3.59 1.10
C ARG A 434 -12.28 -2.69 0.13
N SER A 435 -11.29 -3.23 -0.60
CA SER A 435 -10.56 -2.51 -1.65
C SER A 435 -11.49 -2.12 -2.81
N ALA A 436 -12.40 -3.02 -3.21
CA ALA A 436 -13.35 -2.74 -4.28
C ALA A 436 -14.35 -1.62 -3.91
N ASN A 437 -14.88 -1.57 -2.67
CA ASN A 437 -16.06 -0.76 -2.35
C ASN A 437 -15.81 0.37 -1.34
N LEU A 438 -14.82 0.25 -0.48
CA LEU A 438 -14.64 1.13 0.68
C LEU A 438 -13.36 1.94 0.62
N ASN A 439 -12.22 1.29 0.45
CA ASN A 439 -10.93 1.95 0.38
C ASN A 439 -10.74 2.62 -0.98
N THR A 440 -9.96 3.70 -0.98
CA THR A 440 -9.45 4.25 -2.22
C THR A 440 -8.07 3.67 -2.51
N GLU A 441 -7.90 3.17 -3.71
CA GLU A 441 -6.73 2.43 -4.17
C GLU A 441 -6.11 3.11 -5.39
N LEU A 442 -4.85 2.78 -5.67
CA LEU A 442 -4.17 3.17 -6.91
C LEU A 442 -3.11 2.14 -7.31
N GLY A 443 -2.74 2.15 -8.58
CA GLY A 443 -1.66 1.33 -9.12
C GLY A 443 -1.40 1.66 -10.58
N PHE A 444 -0.38 1.03 -11.13
CA PHE A 444 0.00 1.16 -12.53
C PHE A 444 -0.35 -0.11 -13.32
N MET A 445 -0.99 0.09 -14.45
CA MET A 445 -1.10 -0.91 -15.51
C MET A 445 0.02 -0.64 -16.53
N ILE A 446 0.98 -1.54 -16.62
CA ILE A 446 2.20 -1.42 -17.41
C ILE A 446 2.12 -2.42 -18.57
N GLU A 447 2.16 -1.94 -19.80
CA GLU A 447 2.17 -2.80 -21.00
C GLU A 447 3.61 -3.23 -21.31
N SER A 448 4.11 -4.20 -20.54
CA SER A 448 5.46 -4.73 -20.66
C SER A 448 5.45 -6.26 -20.65
N PRO A 449 5.73 -6.90 -21.82
CA PRO A 449 5.86 -8.35 -21.87
C PRO A 449 7.01 -8.91 -21.03
N GLU A 450 8.06 -8.12 -20.81
CA GLU A 450 9.18 -8.48 -19.96
C GLU A 450 8.74 -8.61 -18.50
N LEU A 451 8.21 -7.53 -17.92
CA LEU A 451 7.78 -7.51 -16.52
C LEU A 451 6.62 -8.47 -16.25
N ALA A 452 5.69 -8.61 -17.19
CA ALA A 452 4.57 -9.55 -17.04
C ALA A 452 5.04 -11.01 -17.01
N ARG A 453 6.02 -11.37 -17.85
CA ARG A 453 6.62 -12.73 -17.84
C ARG A 453 7.46 -13.00 -16.62
N ASP A 454 8.16 -11.99 -16.10
CA ASP A 454 8.96 -12.12 -14.87
C ASP A 454 8.07 -12.49 -13.68
N LEU A 455 6.87 -11.89 -13.56
CA LEU A 455 5.91 -12.30 -12.54
C LEU A 455 5.44 -13.76 -12.75
N GLY A 456 5.19 -14.18 -13.99
CA GLY A 456 4.86 -15.57 -14.31
C GLY A 456 5.98 -16.55 -13.93
N GLN A 457 7.24 -16.21 -14.25
CA GLN A 457 8.42 -17.02 -13.89
C GLN A 457 8.62 -17.16 -12.37
N LEU A 458 8.21 -16.15 -11.58
CA LEU A 458 8.21 -16.23 -10.14
C LEU A 458 7.41 -17.45 -9.63
N PHE A 459 6.24 -17.72 -10.25
CA PHE A 459 5.41 -18.87 -9.89
C PHE A 459 6.11 -20.20 -10.16
N ASP A 460 6.84 -20.30 -11.26
CA ASP A 460 7.55 -21.53 -11.63
C ASP A 460 8.82 -21.77 -10.81
N SER A 461 9.56 -20.72 -10.50
CA SER A 461 10.87 -20.80 -9.87
C SER A 461 10.84 -20.75 -8.34
N ARG A 462 10.03 -19.88 -7.76
CA ARG A 462 10.08 -19.55 -6.31
C ARG A 462 8.80 -19.89 -5.56
N VAL A 463 7.61 -19.58 -6.13
CA VAL A 463 6.34 -19.85 -5.43
C VAL A 463 6.20 -21.32 -5.13
N ARG A 464 6.56 -22.22 -6.06
CA ARG A 464 6.53 -23.67 -5.83
C ARG A 464 7.44 -24.13 -4.68
N LYS A 465 8.53 -23.41 -4.41
CA LYS A 465 9.48 -23.74 -3.32
C LYS A 465 9.08 -23.13 -1.98
N ARG A 466 8.37 -21.99 -1.97
CA ARG A 466 8.07 -21.19 -0.78
C ARG A 466 6.60 -21.17 -0.38
N ALA A 467 5.73 -21.83 -1.13
CA ALA A 467 4.30 -21.89 -0.85
C ALA A 467 3.80 -23.34 -0.82
N TYR A 468 2.72 -23.55 -0.10
CA TYR A 468 1.92 -24.75 -0.23
C TYR A 468 1.13 -24.66 -1.54
N ARG A 469 1.15 -25.71 -2.35
CA ARG A 469 0.20 -25.88 -3.44
C ARG A 469 -1.06 -26.54 -2.90
N LEU A 470 -2.22 -25.97 -3.13
CA LEU A 470 -3.49 -26.58 -2.76
C LEU A 470 -3.98 -27.50 -3.89
N THR A 471 -4.62 -28.59 -3.48
CA THR A 471 -5.30 -29.53 -4.39
C THR A 471 -6.47 -30.20 -3.66
N LEU A 472 -7.28 -30.95 -4.39
CA LEU A 472 -8.30 -31.82 -3.83
C LEU A 472 -7.80 -33.28 -3.92
N ASP A 473 -8.06 -34.09 -2.89
CA ASP A 473 -7.83 -35.53 -2.93
C ASP A 473 -8.96 -36.27 -3.68
N GLU A 474 -8.89 -37.61 -3.70
CA GLU A 474 -9.89 -38.46 -4.36
C GLU A 474 -11.29 -38.34 -3.74
N GLN A 475 -11.41 -37.89 -2.51
CA GLN A 475 -12.65 -37.64 -1.78
C GLN A 475 -13.20 -36.23 -2.00
N GLY A 476 -12.42 -35.33 -2.61
CA GLY A 476 -12.73 -33.92 -2.80
C GLY A 476 -12.34 -33.06 -1.60
N ASP A 477 -11.56 -33.59 -0.66
CA ASP A 477 -11.08 -32.84 0.50
C ASP A 477 -9.83 -32.02 0.16
N LEU A 478 -9.67 -30.86 0.83
CA LEU A 478 -8.53 -29.96 0.63
C LEU A 478 -7.24 -30.57 1.17
N VAL A 479 -6.20 -30.50 0.36
CA VAL A 479 -4.85 -30.98 0.67
C VAL A 479 -3.82 -29.91 0.33
N TRP A 480 -2.88 -29.65 1.23
CA TRP A 480 -1.72 -28.78 1.03
C TRP A 480 -0.50 -29.63 0.72
N ILE A 481 0.15 -29.34 -0.39
CA ILE A 481 1.38 -30.00 -0.85
C ILE A 481 2.55 -29.06 -0.66
N GLU A 482 3.54 -29.50 0.07
CA GLU A 482 4.80 -28.79 0.27
C GLU A 482 5.95 -29.54 -0.41
N HIS A 483 6.71 -28.83 -1.25
CA HIS A 483 7.91 -29.34 -1.87
C HIS A 483 9.15 -28.91 -1.06
N GLN A 484 9.80 -29.86 -0.37
CA GLN A 484 11.06 -29.64 0.36
C GLN A 484 12.17 -30.44 -0.33
N GLN A 485 13.06 -29.76 -1.06
CA GLN A 485 14.20 -30.37 -1.76
C GLN A 485 13.84 -31.68 -2.48
N GLU A 486 14.06 -32.83 -1.84
CA GLU A 486 13.78 -34.18 -2.38
C GLU A 486 12.48 -34.82 -1.82
N GLN A 487 11.77 -34.14 -0.90
CA GLN A 487 10.58 -34.67 -0.24
C GLN A 487 9.33 -33.88 -0.59
N VAL A 488 8.22 -34.60 -0.73
CA VAL A 488 6.89 -34.01 -0.86
C VAL A 488 6.10 -34.31 0.39
N LEU A 489 5.74 -33.29 1.14
CA LEU A 489 4.91 -33.42 2.34
C LEU A 489 3.47 -33.03 2.00
N THR A 490 2.53 -33.74 2.63
CA THR A 490 1.10 -33.56 2.40
C THR A 490 0.38 -33.34 3.73
N TYR A 491 -0.50 -32.34 3.77
CA TYR A 491 -1.25 -31.98 4.98
C TYR A 491 -2.75 -31.94 4.66
N ASN A 492 -3.58 -32.51 5.54
CA ASN A 492 -5.04 -32.55 5.44
C ASN A 492 -5.73 -31.45 6.26
N LYS A 493 -5.00 -30.44 6.68
CA LYS A 493 -5.47 -29.27 7.42
C LYS A 493 -4.43 -28.16 7.29
N ASP A 494 -4.86 -26.90 7.47
CA ASP A 494 -4.00 -25.72 7.40
C ASP A 494 -2.68 -25.96 8.18
N PRO A 495 -1.52 -26.03 7.46
CA PRO A 495 -0.25 -26.35 8.09
C PRO A 495 0.20 -25.29 9.09
N GLU A 496 1.05 -25.66 10.05
CA GLU A 496 1.66 -24.76 11.04
C GLU A 496 0.67 -23.92 11.85
N THR A 497 -0.58 -24.39 12.00
CA THR A 497 -1.62 -23.67 12.72
C THR A 497 -2.13 -24.44 13.94
N SER A 498 -2.48 -23.71 15.00
CA SER A 498 -3.12 -24.28 16.18
C SER A 498 -4.59 -24.63 15.92
N TRP A 499 -5.13 -25.57 16.70
CA TRP A 499 -6.57 -25.88 16.67
C TRP A 499 -7.43 -24.63 16.96
N CYS A 500 -7.02 -23.81 17.93
CA CYS A 500 -7.74 -22.57 18.27
C CYS A 500 -7.82 -21.62 17.08
N ARG A 501 -6.72 -21.41 16.31
CA ARG A 501 -6.69 -20.51 15.16
C ARG A 501 -7.63 -21.01 14.05
N ARG A 502 -7.61 -22.32 13.75
CA ARG A 502 -8.53 -22.93 12.78
C ARG A 502 -9.99 -22.82 13.21
N SER A 503 -10.30 -23.08 14.50
CA SER A 503 -11.65 -22.96 15.03
C SER A 503 -12.17 -21.51 14.98
N TYR A 504 -11.30 -20.52 15.25
CA TYR A 504 -11.63 -19.11 15.09
C TYR A 504 -11.99 -18.78 13.64
N VAL A 505 -11.16 -19.18 12.69
CA VAL A 505 -11.40 -18.96 11.25
C VAL A 505 -12.70 -19.62 10.79
N TRP A 506 -12.92 -20.88 11.20
CA TRP A 506 -14.17 -21.58 10.90
C TRP A 506 -15.39 -20.84 11.45
N PHE A 507 -15.34 -20.38 12.69
CA PHE A 507 -16.43 -19.59 13.28
C PHE A 507 -16.66 -18.28 12.52
N MET A 508 -15.60 -17.56 12.19
CA MET A 508 -15.70 -16.30 11.45
C MET A 508 -16.22 -16.48 10.02
N SER A 509 -15.95 -17.61 9.37
CA SER A 509 -16.46 -17.93 8.03
C SER A 509 -17.99 -18.12 7.96
N LEU A 510 -18.64 -18.37 9.10
CA LEU A 510 -20.09 -18.48 9.20
C LEU A 510 -20.80 -17.11 9.26
N LEU A 511 -20.05 -16.03 9.51
CA LEU A 511 -20.61 -14.69 9.66
C LEU A 511 -20.66 -13.98 8.29
N PRO A 512 -21.70 -13.17 8.01
CA PRO A 512 -21.84 -12.43 6.76
C PRO A 512 -21.01 -11.12 6.80
N ILE A 513 -19.70 -11.23 7.01
CA ILE A 513 -18.79 -10.10 7.22
C ILE A 513 -17.95 -9.73 6.00
N ASP A 514 -18.08 -10.46 4.90
CA ASP A 514 -17.24 -10.27 3.71
C ASP A 514 -17.20 -8.84 3.19
N TYR A 515 -18.33 -8.13 3.26
CA TYR A 515 -18.41 -6.74 2.79
C TYR A 515 -17.47 -5.78 3.55
N PHE A 516 -17.10 -6.13 4.77
CA PHE A 516 -16.23 -5.30 5.63
C PHE A 516 -14.76 -5.75 5.62
N LEU A 517 -14.48 -6.89 4.98
CA LEU A 517 -13.16 -7.48 4.88
C LEU A 517 -12.42 -7.05 3.63
#